data_68547507d87e365bd66d3166da9c9891
#
_entry.id   68547507d87e365bd66d3166da9c9891
#
_cell.length_a   1.000
_cell.length_b   1.000
_cell.length_c   1.000
_cell.angle_alpha   90.00
_cell.angle_beta   90.00
_cell.angle_gamma   90.00
#
_symmetry.space_group_name_H-M   'P 1'
#
loop_
_entity.id
_entity.type
_entity.pdbx_description
1 polymer ?
#
loop_
_entity_poly.entity_id
_entity_poly.type
_entity_poly.pdbx_seq_one_letter_code
_entity_poly.pdbx_strand_id
1 'polypeptide(L)'
;MSHNEAPCVDLVPRENIPFGAQQIIKNLFEYFLILIYRHSDGIGFDARAVPINQLHHHAQIAVKIQEYLSEHYPDKITLETLAASQNISISQLKRIFKEHTGDSVITYLTALRIKEAKRLIQESSLNFSQIAVAVGYDNIYYFSSVFKKHTGMTLTEYSKSLRR
;
A
#
# COMPACT_ATOMS: atom_id res chain seq x y z
N MET A 1 -47.86 2.76 26.47
CA MET A 1 -46.90 3.65 25.82
C MET A 1 -45.53 3.02 26.04
N SER A 2 -45.10 2.23 25.07
CA SER A 2 -43.82 1.53 25.15
C SER A 2 -42.84 2.26 24.22
N HIS A 3 -41.82 2.91 24.82
CA HIS A 3 -40.69 3.49 24.10
C HIS A 3 -39.79 2.34 23.65
N ASN A 4 -39.69 2.15 22.34
CA ASN A 4 -38.78 1.24 21.70
C ASN A 4 -37.46 2.04 21.44
N GLU A 5 -36.54 2.02 22.39
CA GLU A 5 -35.19 2.56 22.19
C GLU A 5 -34.40 1.58 21.34
N ALA A 6 -33.98 2.02 20.15
CA ALA A 6 -33.06 1.29 19.31
C ALA A 6 -31.69 1.20 20.02
N PRO A 7 -30.98 0.05 19.98
CA PRO A 7 -29.69 -0.07 20.64
C PRO A 7 -28.65 0.82 19.94
N CYS A 8 -28.07 1.72 20.71
CA CYS A 8 -26.84 2.42 20.27
C CYS A 8 -25.73 1.40 20.06
N VAL A 9 -25.27 1.30 18.83
CA VAL A 9 -24.07 0.52 18.52
C VAL A 9 -22.85 1.35 18.92
N ASP A 10 -22.22 1.01 20.04
CA ASP A 10 -20.94 1.59 20.42
C ASP A 10 -19.86 1.17 19.41
N LEU A 11 -19.47 2.09 18.55
CA LEU A 11 -18.35 1.95 17.63
C LEU A 11 -17.04 2.12 18.40
N VAL A 12 -16.60 1.06 19.09
CA VAL A 12 -15.27 1.04 19.73
C VAL A 12 -14.21 0.80 18.64
N PRO A 13 -13.23 1.68 18.47
CA PRO A 13 -12.15 1.45 17.53
C PRO A 13 -11.33 0.22 17.96
N ARG A 14 -11.28 -0.81 17.13
CA ARG A 14 -10.37 -1.95 17.37
C ARG A 14 -8.94 -1.53 17.07
N GLU A 15 -8.05 -1.68 18.03
CA GLU A 15 -6.63 -1.30 17.94
C GLU A 15 -5.80 -2.13 16.93
N ASN A 16 -6.36 -3.19 16.34
CA ASN A 16 -5.70 -4.02 15.34
C ASN A 16 -6.48 -4.05 14.02
N ILE A 17 -6.44 -2.93 13.29
CA ILE A 17 -6.95 -2.90 11.92
C ILE A 17 -5.86 -3.48 11.02
N PRO A 18 -6.11 -4.57 10.24
CA PRO A 18 -5.14 -5.11 9.30
C PRO A 18 -4.65 -4.05 8.32
N PHE A 19 -3.36 -4.11 7.97
CA PHE A 19 -2.78 -3.21 6.97
C PHE A 19 -3.63 -3.22 5.69
N GLY A 20 -4.06 -2.04 5.24
CA GLY A 20 -4.94 -1.90 4.08
C GLY A 20 -6.44 -1.88 4.37
N ALA A 21 -6.92 -2.28 5.55
CA ALA A 21 -8.34 -2.25 5.89
C ALA A 21 -8.91 -0.82 5.91
N GLN A 22 -8.14 0.16 6.34
CA GLN A 22 -8.55 1.57 6.29
C GLN A 22 -8.76 2.04 4.84
N GLN A 23 -7.90 1.61 3.92
CA GLN A 23 -8.05 1.95 2.50
C GLN A 23 -9.26 1.26 1.89
N ILE A 24 -9.53 0.01 2.26
CA ILE A 24 -10.73 -0.72 1.83
C ILE A 24 -12.00 -0.01 2.34
N ILE A 25 -12.03 0.38 3.60
CA ILE A 25 -13.15 1.12 4.19
C ILE A 25 -13.37 2.45 3.48
N LYS A 26 -12.30 3.20 3.21
CA LYS A 26 -12.35 4.46 2.47
C LYS A 26 -12.91 4.25 1.06
N ASN A 27 -12.42 3.26 0.33
CA ASN A 27 -12.88 2.95 -1.02
C ASN A 27 -14.35 2.50 -1.04
N LEU A 28 -14.77 1.68 -0.06
CA LEU A 28 -16.17 1.28 0.09
C LEU A 28 -17.07 2.46 0.43
N PHE A 29 -16.62 3.37 1.29
CA PHE A 29 -17.37 4.57 1.66
C PHE A 29 -17.51 5.54 0.47
N GLU A 30 -16.42 5.78 -0.28
CA GLU A 30 -16.47 6.56 -1.53
C GLU A 30 -17.43 5.93 -2.55
N TYR A 31 -17.36 4.60 -2.72
CA TYR A 31 -18.28 3.87 -3.59
C TYR A 31 -19.73 4.01 -3.13
N PHE A 32 -20.02 3.91 -1.84
CA PHE A 32 -21.34 4.09 -1.27
C PHE A 32 -21.88 5.51 -1.49
N LEU A 33 -21.05 6.54 -1.30
CA LEU A 33 -21.40 7.92 -1.59
C LEU A 33 -21.73 8.13 -3.08
N ILE A 34 -20.96 7.52 -3.99
CA ILE A 34 -21.24 7.55 -5.43
C ILE A 34 -22.57 6.88 -5.75
N LEU A 35 -22.90 5.75 -5.12
CA LEU A 35 -24.19 5.08 -5.32
C LEU A 35 -25.36 5.91 -4.80
N ILE A 36 -25.23 6.53 -3.61
CA ILE A 36 -26.26 7.44 -3.07
C ILE A 36 -26.45 8.63 -4.00
N TYR A 37 -25.37 9.28 -4.43
CA TYR A 37 -25.43 10.41 -5.35
C TYR A 37 -26.10 10.05 -6.68
N ARG A 38 -25.80 8.88 -7.25
CA ARG A 38 -26.46 8.38 -8.47
C ARG A 38 -27.95 8.05 -8.28
N HIS A 39 -28.38 7.75 -7.07
CA HIS A 39 -29.78 7.40 -6.78
C HIS A 39 -30.62 8.62 -6.41
N SER A 40 -29.99 9.71 -5.93
CA SER A 40 -30.70 10.91 -5.48
C SER A 40 -30.99 11.92 -6.58
N ASP A 41 -30.23 11.92 -7.68
CA ASP A 41 -30.39 12.93 -8.73
C ASP A 41 -30.65 12.31 -10.11
N GLY A 42 -31.87 12.52 -10.58
CA GLY A 42 -32.25 12.35 -12.00
C GLY A 42 -31.59 13.37 -12.93
N ILE A 43 -30.39 13.89 -12.61
CA ILE A 43 -29.63 14.84 -13.40
C ILE A 43 -28.61 14.07 -14.24
N GLY A 44 -28.76 14.21 -15.58
CA GLY A 44 -27.88 13.61 -16.57
C GLY A 44 -26.41 13.92 -16.31
N PHE A 45 -25.72 12.98 -15.70
CA PHE A 45 -24.27 13.00 -15.60
C PHE A 45 -23.73 12.54 -16.95
N ASP A 46 -23.00 13.41 -17.63
CA ASP A 46 -22.18 13.02 -18.78
C ASP A 46 -21.09 12.07 -18.25
N ALA A 47 -21.52 10.84 -18.08
CA ALA A 47 -20.69 9.76 -17.61
C ALA A 47 -19.79 9.35 -18.76
N ARG A 48 -18.59 9.87 -18.79
CA ARG A 48 -17.45 9.00 -19.05
C ARG A 48 -17.37 8.02 -17.87
N ALA A 49 -18.44 7.26 -17.70
CA ALA A 49 -18.55 6.20 -16.73
C ALA A 49 -17.48 5.17 -17.11
N VAL A 50 -16.39 5.19 -16.38
CA VAL A 50 -15.47 4.05 -16.41
C VAL A 50 -16.37 2.84 -16.11
N PRO A 51 -16.51 1.89 -17.03
CA PRO A 51 -17.38 0.75 -16.80
C PRO A 51 -17.02 0.09 -15.48
N ILE A 52 -17.99 -0.27 -14.66
CA ILE A 52 -17.78 -0.91 -13.35
C ILE A 52 -16.80 -2.10 -13.49
N ASN A 53 -16.87 -2.83 -14.61
CA ASN A 53 -15.95 -3.89 -14.94
C ASN A 53 -14.48 -3.42 -15.09
N GLN A 54 -14.23 -2.20 -15.57
CA GLN A 54 -12.85 -1.67 -15.64
C GLN A 54 -12.34 -1.25 -14.26
N LEU A 55 -13.20 -0.72 -13.40
CA LEU A 55 -12.81 -0.36 -12.04
C LEU A 55 -12.41 -1.61 -11.24
N HIS A 56 -13.20 -2.69 -11.35
CA HIS A 56 -12.86 -3.99 -10.75
C HIS A 56 -11.58 -4.58 -11.33
N HIS A 57 -11.39 -4.48 -12.64
CA HIS A 57 -10.19 -4.98 -13.30
C HIS A 57 -8.93 -4.21 -12.85
N HIS A 58 -9.00 -2.88 -12.76
CA HIS A 58 -7.88 -2.05 -12.26
C HIS A 58 -7.54 -2.37 -10.79
N ALA A 59 -8.55 -2.55 -9.94
CA ALA A 59 -8.35 -2.95 -8.55
C ALA A 59 -7.65 -4.32 -8.45
N GLN A 60 -8.08 -5.30 -9.25
CA GLN A 60 -7.45 -6.62 -9.30
C GLN A 60 -5.99 -6.56 -9.77
N ILE A 61 -5.67 -5.73 -10.77
CA ILE A 61 -4.28 -5.52 -11.21
C ILE A 61 -3.44 -4.95 -10.08
N ALA A 62 -3.92 -3.91 -9.40
CA ALA A 62 -3.18 -3.28 -8.31
C ALA A 62 -2.92 -4.26 -7.16
N VAL A 63 -3.92 -5.06 -6.77
CA VAL A 63 -3.79 -6.09 -5.73
C VAL A 63 -2.75 -7.14 -6.11
N LYS A 64 -2.82 -7.70 -7.33
CA LYS A 64 -1.83 -8.68 -7.80
C LYS A 64 -0.40 -8.13 -7.78
N ILE A 65 -0.23 -6.86 -8.13
CA ILE A 65 1.08 -6.20 -8.09
C ILE A 65 1.54 -6.03 -6.64
N GLN A 66 0.67 -5.64 -5.71
CA GLN A 66 1.00 -5.55 -4.29
C GLN A 66 1.43 -6.90 -3.70
N GLU A 67 0.71 -7.97 -4.02
CA GLU A 67 1.05 -9.34 -3.63
C GLU A 67 2.42 -9.73 -4.16
N TYR A 68 2.64 -9.55 -5.46
CA TYR A 68 3.93 -9.82 -6.10
C TYR A 68 5.08 -9.04 -5.45
N LEU A 69 4.89 -7.74 -5.21
CA LEU A 69 5.89 -6.90 -4.55
C LEU A 69 6.19 -7.37 -3.12
N SER A 70 5.18 -7.85 -2.40
CA SER A 70 5.33 -8.35 -1.02
C SER A 70 6.11 -9.67 -0.95
N GLU A 71 5.99 -10.51 -1.96
CA GLU A 71 6.70 -11.79 -2.05
C GLU A 71 8.12 -11.65 -2.61
N HIS A 72 8.31 -10.70 -3.54
CA HIS A 72 9.53 -10.53 -4.32
C HIS A 72 10.30 -9.24 -4.03
N TYR A 73 10.03 -8.56 -2.91
CA TYR A 73 10.68 -7.28 -2.59
C TYR A 73 12.23 -7.32 -2.59
N PRO A 74 12.91 -8.45 -2.27
CA PRO A 74 14.36 -8.51 -2.33
C PRO A 74 14.91 -8.53 -3.76
N ASP A 75 14.08 -8.95 -4.72
CA ASP A 75 14.51 -9.17 -6.10
C ASP A 75 14.64 -7.85 -6.88
N LYS A 76 15.33 -7.94 -8.01
CA LYS A 76 15.41 -6.82 -8.96
C LYS A 76 14.12 -6.71 -9.76
N ILE A 77 13.22 -5.87 -9.29
CA ILE A 77 11.92 -5.63 -9.92
C ILE A 77 12.00 -4.40 -10.83
N THR A 78 11.47 -4.51 -12.06
CA THR A 78 11.34 -3.40 -13.00
C THR A 78 9.88 -3.13 -13.34
N LEU A 79 9.59 -1.89 -13.74
CA LEU A 79 8.21 -1.52 -14.15
C LEU A 79 7.80 -2.25 -15.43
N GLU A 80 8.76 -2.55 -16.29
CA GLU A 80 8.57 -3.28 -17.54
C GLU A 80 8.08 -4.70 -17.28
N THR A 81 8.74 -5.43 -16.37
CA THR A 81 8.36 -6.80 -16.00
C THR A 81 6.97 -6.84 -15.36
N LEU A 82 6.67 -5.88 -14.48
CA LEU A 82 5.36 -5.79 -13.83
C LEU A 82 4.24 -5.44 -14.82
N ALA A 83 4.49 -4.51 -15.74
CA ALA A 83 3.51 -4.12 -16.76
C ALA A 83 3.24 -5.28 -17.73
N ALA A 84 4.30 -5.97 -18.18
CA ALA A 84 4.19 -7.14 -19.06
C ALA A 84 3.41 -8.29 -18.41
N SER A 85 3.60 -8.55 -17.12
CA SER A 85 2.88 -9.62 -16.40
C SER A 85 1.36 -9.39 -16.34
N GLN A 86 0.91 -8.15 -16.46
CA GLN A 86 -0.50 -7.78 -16.45
C GLN A 86 -1.04 -7.40 -17.86
N ASN A 87 -0.21 -7.55 -18.90
CA ASN A 87 -0.54 -7.18 -20.30
C ASN A 87 -0.99 -5.71 -20.44
N ILE A 88 -0.35 -4.80 -19.73
CA ILE A 88 -0.62 -3.36 -19.76
C ILE A 88 0.64 -2.54 -20.06
N SER A 89 0.47 -1.29 -20.46
CA SER A 89 1.60 -0.38 -20.60
C SER A 89 2.12 0.10 -19.25
N ILE A 90 3.40 0.53 -19.20
CA ILE A 90 4.01 1.11 -17.99
C ILE A 90 3.23 2.33 -17.51
N SER A 91 2.71 3.14 -18.43
CA SER A 91 1.91 4.32 -18.09
C SER A 91 0.59 3.94 -17.41
N GLN A 92 -0.08 2.90 -17.91
CA GLN A 92 -1.29 2.36 -17.28
C GLN A 92 -0.98 1.76 -15.92
N LEU A 93 0.11 0.98 -15.79
CA LEU A 93 0.56 0.44 -14.51
C LEU A 93 0.74 1.55 -13.47
N LYS A 94 1.51 2.59 -13.80
CA LYS A 94 1.77 3.72 -12.88
C LYS A 94 0.47 4.40 -12.45
N ARG A 95 -0.45 4.65 -13.38
CA ARG A 95 -1.74 5.29 -13.11
C ARG A 95 -2.61 4.41 -12.22
N ILE A 96 -2.86 3.15 -12.63
CA ILE A 96 -3.71 2.20 -11.90
C ILE A 96 -3.20 1.99 -10.47
N PHE A 97 -1.89 1.75 -10.33
CA PHE A 97 -1.30 1.49 -9.03
C PHE A 97 -1.40 2.70 -8.10
N LYS A 98 -1.10 3.91 -8.61
CA LYS A 98 -1.21 5.15 -7.84
C LYS A 98 -2.66 5.50 -7.47
N GLU A 99 -3.61 5.31 -8.39
CA GLU A 99 -5.04 5.52 -8.12
C GLU A 99 -5.55 4.60 -7.02
N HIS A 100 -5.03 3.36 -6.96
CA HIS A 100 -5.48 2.36 -5.99
C HIS A 100 -4.78 2.45 -4.64
N THR A 101 -3.47 2.71 -4.63
CA THR A 101 -2.64 2.67 -3.40
C THR A 101 -2.32 4.05 -2.83
N GLY A 102 -2.46 5.11 -3.61
CA GLY A 102 -2.00 6.46 -3.30
C GLY A 102 -0.52 6.70 -3.63
N ASP A 103 0.28 5.63 -3.77
CA ASP A 103 1.73 5.67 -3.94
C ASP A 103 2.19 5.21 -5.33
N SER A 104 3.40 5.59 -5.72
CA SER A 104 4.05 4.97 -6.87
C SER A 104 4.51 3.55 -6.53
N VAL A 105 4.62 2.68 -7.55
CA VAL A 105 5.16 1.31 -7.39
C VAL A 105 6.52 1.32 -6.68
N ILE A 106 7.41 2.24 -7.06
CA ILE A 106 8.76 2.34 -6.49
C ILE A 106 8.72 2.82 -5.03
N THR A 107 7.85 3.79 -4.71
CA THR A 107 7.66 4.25 -3.33
C THR A 107 7.14 3.12 -2.45
N TYR A 108 6.15 2.38 -2.93
CA TYR A 108 5.58 1.23 -2.24
C TYR A 108 6.61 0.12 -2.00
N LEU A 109 7.37 -0.27 -3.04
CA LEU A 109 8.46 -1.25 -2.92
C LEU A 109 9.51 -0.80 -1.91
N THR A 110 9.88 0.48 -1.94
CA THR A 110 10.84 1.04 -0.98
C THR A 110 10.31 0.94 0.45
N ALA A 111 9.05 1.26 0.67
CA ALA A 111 8.42 1.15 2.00
C ALA A 111 8.41 -0.30 2.52
N LEU A 112 8.13 -1.29 1.65
CA LEU A 112 8.21 -2.71 2.00
C LEU A 112 9.64 -3.10 2.42
N ARG A 113 10.64 -2.71 1.63
CA ARG A 113 12.06 -2.98 1.94
C ARG A 113 12.51 -2.36 3.25
N ILE A 114 12.10 -1.12 3.52
CA ILE A 114 12.42 -0.43 4.78
C ILE A 114 11.70 -1.07 5.96
N LYS A 115 10.45 -1.48 5.80
CA LYS A 115 9.70 -2.22 6.83
C LYS A 115 10.44 -3.51 7.22
N GLU A 116 10.86 -4.29 6.24
CA GLU A 116 11.59 -5.53 6.47
C GLU A 116 12.99 -5.28 7.05
N ALA A 117 13.69 -4.24 6.59
CA ALA A 117 14.97 -3.83 7.18
C ALA A 117 14.84 -3.52 8.67
N LYS A 118 13.79 -2.80 9.09
CA LYS A 118 13.51 -2.53 10.50
C LYS A 118 13.34 -3.82 11.29
N ARG A 119 12.58 -4.79 10.75
CA ARG A 119 12.39 -6.10 11.37
C ARG A 119 13.72 -6.85 11.53
N LEU A 120 14.53 -6.91 10.46
CA LEU A 120 15.84 -7.57 10.50
C LEU A 120 16.82 -6.92 11.47
N ILE A 121 16.82 -5.59 11.60
CA ILE A 121 17.65 -4.87 12.59
C ILE A 121 17.25 -5.27 14.02
N GLN A 122 15.97 -5.54 14.27
CA GLN A 122 15.45 -5.88 15.58
C GLN A 122 15.66 -7.36 15.93
N GLU A 123 15.44 -8.26 14.97
CA GLU A 123 15.25 -9.70 15.22
C GLU A 123 16.44 -10.56 14.80
N SER A 124 17.39 -10.02 14.01
CA SER A 124 18.50 -10.80 13.47
C SER A 124 19.86 -10.37 14.01
N SER A 125 20.86 -11.25 13.87
CA SER A 125 22.26 -10.97 14.14
C SER A 125 23.02 -10.45 12.91
N LEU A 126 22.33 -10.14 11.81
CA LEU A 126 22.91 -9.67 10.58
C LEU A 126 23.51 -8.27 10.75
N ASN A 127 24.67 -8.04 10.08
CA ASN A 127 25.21 -6.69 9.98
C ASN A 127 24.44 -5.86 8.92
N PHE A 128 24.62 -4.54 8.93
CA PHE A 128 23.87 -3.65 8.04
C PHE A 128 24.11 -3.91 6.55
N SER A 129 25.30 -4.41 6.16
CA SER A 129 25.57 -4.77 4.77
C SER A 129 24.80 -6.02 4.35
N GLN A 130 24.72 -7.01 5.24
CA GLN A 130 23.92 -8.21 5.02
C GLN A 130 22.42 -7.89 4.97
N ILE A 131 21.93 -6.99 5.84
CA ILE A 131 20.56 -6.51 5.81
C ILE A 131 20.27 -5.79 4.50
N ALA A 132 21.17 -4.92 4.02
CA ALA A 132 20.99 -4.24 2.74
C ALA A 132 20.75 -5.23 1.60
N VAL A 133 21.59 -6.26 1.50
CA VAL A 133 21.45 -7.31 0.48
C VAL A 133 20.16 -8.10 0.67
N ALA A 134 19.83 -8.48 1.90
CA ALA A 134 18.62 -9.25 2.22
C ALA A 134 17.31 -8.51 1.85
N VAL A 135 17.34 -7.18 1.84
CA VAL A 135 16.16 -6.38 1.45
C VAL A 135 16.26 -5.83 0.01
N GLY A 136 17.22 -6.32 -0.80
CA GLY A 136 17.30 -6.03 -2.23
C GLY A 136 18.06 -4.75 -2.59
N TYR A 137 19.06 -4.37 -1.79
CA TYR A 137 19.99 -3.29 -2.12
C TYR A 137 21.43 -3.81 -2.28
N ASP A 138 22.00 -3.63 -3.46
CA ASP A 138 23.38 -4.01 -3.76
C ASP A 138 24.42 -3.07 -3.12
N ASN A 139 24.01 -1.85 -2.77
CA ASN A 139 24.89 -0.81 -2.23
C ASN A 139 24.42 -0.33 -0.86
N ILE A 140 25.26 -0.58 0.16
CA ILE A 140 25.00 -0.19 1.55
C ILE A 140 24.88 1.34 1.73
N TYR A 141 25.63 2.15 1.00
CA TYR A 141 25.59 3.61 1.12
C TYR A 141 24.26 4.15 0.59
N TYR A 142 23.81 3.62 -0.55
CA TYR A 142 22.50 3.97 -1.09
C TYR A 142 21.39 3.53 -0.15
N PHE A 143 21.44 2.28 0.35
CA PHE A 143 20.47 1.79 1.35
C PHE A 143 20.42 2.67 2.59
N SER A 144 21.58 3.05 3.16
CA SER A 144 21.67 3.91 4.35
C SER A 144 21.00 5.27 4.12
N SER A 145 21.20 5.86 2.93
CA SER A 145 20.56 7.13 2.55
C SER A 145 19.05 6.99 2.43
N VAL A 146 18.56 5.92 1.79
CA VAL A 146 17.13 5.62 1.66
C VAL A 146 16.51 5.36 3.03
N PHE A 147 17.17 4.56 3.88
CA PHE A 147 16.70 4.27 5.23
C PHE A 147 16.55 5.54 6.07
N LYS A 148 17.58 6.41 6.08
CA LYS A 148 17.53 7.70 6.80
C LYS A 148 16.41 8.59 6.27
N LYS A 149 16.23 8.67 4.95
CA LYS A 149 15.16 9.46 4.33
C LYS A 149 13.76 9.00 4.78
N HIS A 150 13.56 7.67 4.90
CA HIS A 150 12.25 7.11 5.26
C HIS A 150 11.98 7.05 6.77
N THR A 151 13.02 6.98 7.60
CA THR A 151 12.88 6.80 9.06
C THR A 151 13.23 8.05 9.86
N GLY A 152 13.94 9.01 9.25
CA GLY A 152 14.52 10.16 9.93
C GLY A 152 15.81 9.84 10.71
N MET A 153 16.20 8.55 10.82
CA MET A 153 17.33 8.06 11.60
C MET A 153 18.32 7.30 10.73
N THR A 154 19.60 7.35 11.09
CA THR A 154 20.59 6.44 10.52
C THR A 154 20.37 5.01 11.02
N LEU A 155 20.91 4.01 10.32
CA LEU A 155 20.85 2.59 10.73
C LEU A 155 21.36 2.37 12.17
N THR A 156 22.47 3.06 12.51
CA THR A 156 23.08 2.96 13.84
C THR A 156 22.23 3.61 14.93
N GLU A 157 21.65 4.78 14.67
CA GLU A 157 20.73 5.46 15.61
C GLU A 157 19.49 4.61 15.83
N TYR A 158 18.91 4.07 14.76
CA TYR A 158 17.75 3.20 14.84
C TYR A 158 18.04 1.93 15.65
N SER A 159 19.15 1.24 15.37
CA SER A 159 19.56 0.04 16.14
C SER A 159 19.79 0.33 17.62
N LYS A 160 20.38 1.50 17.97
CA LYS A 160 20.56 1.91 19.36
C LYS A 160 19.24 2.23 20.07
N SER A 161 18.26 2.80 19.35
CA SER A 161 16.94 3.13 19.94
C SER A 161 16.14 1.90 20.36
N LEU A 162 16.39 0.73 19.73
CA LEU A 162 15.72 -0.53 20.06
C LEU A 162 16.29 -1.24 21.30
N ARG A 163 17.50 -0.84 21.76
CA ARG A 163 18.18 -1.45 22.91
C ARG A 163 17.93 -0.73 24.23
N ARG A 164 17.04 0.27 24.20
CA ARG A 164 16.58 0.98 25.39
C ARG A 164 15.29 0.38 25.93
#